data_dea9c272504f5a47c968ce1e02746f69
#
_entry.id   dea9c272504f5a47c968ce1e02746f69
#
_cell.length_a   1.000
_cell.length_b   1.000
_cell.length_c   1.000
_cell.angle_alpha   90.00
_cell.angle_beta   90.00
_cell.angle_gamma   90.00
#
_symmetry.space_group_name_H-M   'P 1'
#
loop_
_entity.id
_entity.type
_entity.pdbx_description
1 polymer ?
#
loop_
_entity_poly.entity_id
_entity_poly.type
_entity_poly.pdbx_seq_one_letter_code
_entity_poly.pdbx_strand_id
1 'polypeptide(L)'
;ILNVASNIIENNQNRVGKKLFTDQEDGELVTLNCFRNVKDEATEIGSNIEDFKNKFSLNEVAILVRAIFQTREFEERFLKIGVPYRIIGGIKFYERAEVKDCVAYLKTVFQPQDDLAFERILNVPKRSIGDTTVKAINDFAKLNKCSLEVASKHLIEQNKIKPKTKIGLNSLLNLLAKWRNDLNNK
;
A
#
# COMPACT_ATOMS: atom_id res chain seq x y z
N ILE A 1 13.08 -27.74 -11.14
CA ILE A 1 12.97 -26.31 -10.78
C ILE A 1 14.35 -25.68 -10.77
N LEU A 2 15.31 -26.18 -9.96
CA LEU A 2 16.64 -25.56 -9.77
C LEU A 2 17.46 -25.48 -11.06
N ASN A 3 17.39 -26.50 -11.93
CA ASN A 3 18.06 -26.49 -13.23
C ASN A 3 17.52 -25.38 -14.15
N VAL A 4 16.20 -25.23 -14.22
CA VAL A 4 15.56 -24.16 -15.02
C VAL A 4 15.96 -22.78 -14.47
N ALA A 5 15.89 -22.59 -13.16
CA ALA A 5 16.29 -21.35 -12.52
C ALA A 5 17.77 -21.01 -12.74
N SER A 6 18.66 -22.02 -12.68
CA SER A 6 20.10 -21.86 -12.93
C SER A 6 20.36 -21.44 -14.37
N ASN A 7 19.74 -22.10 -15.37
CA ASN A 7 19.89 -21.75 -16.78
C ASN A 7 19.40 -20.33 -17.10
N ILE A 8 18.31 -19.88 -16.47
CA ILE A 8 17.82 -18.52 -16.67
C ILE A 8 18.81 -17.50 -16.11
N ILE A 9 19.32 -17.73 -14.90
CA ILE A 9 20.18 -16.77 -14.21
C ILE A 9 21.62 -16.75 -14.76
N GLU A 10 22.05 -17.78 -15.49
CA GLU A 10 23.37 -17.81 -16.15
C GLU A 10 23.54 -16.68 -17.19
N ASN A 11 22.44 -16.18 -17.76
CA ASN A 11 22.46 -15.04 -18.66
C ASN A 11 22.78 -13.70 -17.96
N ASN A 12 22.85 -13.67 -16.63
CA ASN A 12 23.17 -12.46 -15.88
C ASN A 12 24.68 -12.32 -15.66
N GLN A 13 25.31 -11.38 -16.34
CA GLN A 13 26.76 -11.13 -16.30
C GLN A 13 27.26 -10.65 -14.92
N ASN A 14 26.41 -10.09 -14.08
CA ASN A 14 26.77 -9.55 -12.76
C ASN A 14 26.55 -10.56 -11.61
N ARG A 15 26.39 -11.83 -11.90
CA ARG A 15 26.12 -12.86 -10.90
C ARG A 15 27.38 -13.26 -10.14
N VAL A 16 27.31 -13.26 -8.81
CA VAL A 16 28.27 -14.01 -7.97
C VAL A 16 27.91 -15.50 -8.08
N GLY A 17 28.80 -16.29 -8.66
CA GLY A 17 28.56 -17.70 -8.99
C GLY A 17 28.12 -18.54 -7.78
N LYS A 18 26.82 -18.80 -7.67
CA LYS A 18 26.24 -19.77 -6.73
C LYS A 18 25.56 -20.87 -7.53
N LYS A 19 25.81 -22.13 -7.21
CA LYS A 19 25.06 -23.27 -7.73
C LYS A 19 24.06 -23.72 -6.66
N LEU A 20 22.80 -23.70 -7.00
CA LEU A 20 21.74 -24.23 -6.14
C LEU A 20 21.66 -25.74 -6.35
N PHE A 21 21.52 -26.50 -5.27
CA PHE A 21 21.36 -27.94 -5.28
C PHE A 21 20.28 -28.37 -4.29
N THR A 22 19.79 -29.56 -4.44
CA THR A 22 18.85 -30.22 -3.53
C THR A 22 19.23 -31.70 -3.42
N ASP A 23 18.95 -32.26 -2.28
CA ASP A 23 19.09 -33.70 -2.01
C ASP A 23 17.81 -34.48 -2.31
N GLN A 24 16.75 -33.78 -2.77
CA GLN A 24 15.50 -34.41 -3.17
C GLN A 24 15.60 -34.99 -4.58
N GLU A 25 14.87 -36.07 -4.82
CA GLU A 25 14.75 -36.72 -6.13
C GLU A 25 14.09 -35.79 -7.16
N ASP A 26 14.28 -36.10 -8.43
CA ASP A 26 13.64 -35.37 -9.53
C ASP A 26 12.13 -35.51 -9.48
N GLY A 27 11.42 -34.39 -9.52
CA GLY A 27 9.98 -34.32 -9.56
C GLY A 27 9.43 -34.18 -10.98
N GLU A 28 8.18 -33.79 -11.08
CA GLU A 28 7.50 -33.53 -12.37
C GLU A 28 8.20 -32.39 -13.15
N LEU A 29 8.08 -32.45 -14.47
CA LEU A 29 8.64 -31.42 -15.36
C LEU A 29 7.93 -30.09 -15.16
N VAL A 30 8.72 -29.00 -15.33
CA VAL A 30 8.18 -27.63 -15.29
C VAL A 30 7.26 -27.40 -16.49
N THR A 31 6.05 -26.94 -16.23
CA THR A 31 5.08 -26.54 -17.27
C THR A 31 5.08 -25.01 -17.42
N LEU A 32 4.88 -24.54 -18.64
CA LEU A 32 4.74 -23.11 -18.96
C LEU A 32 3.32 -22.85 -19.48
N ASN A 33 2.57 -22.03 -18.77
CA ASN A 33 1.25 -21.60 -19.15
C ASN A 33 1.24 -20.10 -19.44
N CYS A 34 0.58 -19.68 -20.51
CA CYS A 34 0.41 -18.29 -20.88
C CYS A 34 -1.06 -17.88 -20.75
N PHE A 35 -1.32 -16.74 -20.12
CA PHE A 35 -2.66 -16.22 -19.90
C PHE A 35 -2.84 -14.85 -20.56
N ARG A 36 -4.09 -14.49 -20.89
CA ARG A 36 -4.40 -13.19 -21.51
C ARG A 36 -4.26 -12.03 -20.54
N ASN A 37 -4.53 -12.28 -19.28
CA ASN A 37 -4.47 -11.29 -18.21
C ASN A 37 -4.27 -12.00 -16.86
N VAL A 38 -3.94 -11.22 -15.83
CA VAL A 38 -3.65 -11.71 -14.47
C VAL A 38 -4.88 -12.37 -13.81
N LYS A 39 -6.08 -11.96 -14.19
CA LYS A 39 -7.32 -12.54 -13.66
C LYS A 39 -7.57 -13.96 -14.15
N ASP A 40 -7.30 -14.21 -15.43
CA ASP A 40 -7.38 -15.55 -16.01
C ASP A 40 -6.33 -16.47 -15.37
N GLU A 41 -5.10 -15.95 -15.18
CA GLU A 41 -4.02 -16.63 -14.45
C GLU A 41 -4.45 -17.01 -13.02
N ALA A 42 -4.95 -16.06 -12.25
CA ALA A 42 -5.40 -16.31 -10.89
C ALA A 42 -6.58 -17.29 -10.81
N THR A 43 -7.45 -17.29 -11.81
CA THR A 43 -8.59 -18.21 -11.90
C THR A 43 -8.10 -19.64 -12.12
N GLU A 44 -7.21 -19.85 -13.09
CA GLU A 44 -6.65 -21.16 -13.40
C GLU A 44 -5.82 -21.73 -12.25
N ILE A 45 -4.94 -20.90 -11.66
CA ILE A 45 -4.16 -21.31 -10.49
C ILE A 45 -5.05 -21.65 -9.30
N GLY A 46 -6.14 -20.88 -9.09
CA GLY A 46 -7.12 -21.20 -8.07
C GLY A 46 -7.77 -22.55 -8.28
N SER A 47 -8.15 -22.89 -9.52
CA SER A 47 -8.72 -24.19 -9.87
C SER A 47 -7.72 -25.32 -9.66
N ASN A 48 -6.48 -25.15 -10.09
CA ASN A 48 -5.41 -26.13 -9.86
C ASN A 48 -5.18 -26.39 -8.35
N ILE A 49 -5.26 -25.36 -7.50
CA ILE A 49 -5.15 -25.53 -6.05
C ILE A 49 -6.33 -26.32 -5.48
N GLU A 50 -7.54 -26.10 -6.00
CA GLU A 50 -8.70 -26.92 -5.60
C GLU A 50 -8.50 -28.39 -5.94
N ASP A 51 -7.93 -28.71 -7.09
CA ASP A 51 -7.60 -30.08 -7.49
C ASP A 51 -6.45 -30.67 -6.64
N PHE A 52 -5.49 -29.87 -6.26
CA PHE A 52 -4.35 -30.29 -5.44
C PHE A 52 -4.69 -30.54 -3.98
N LYS A 53 -5.77 -29.96 -3.43
CA LYS A 53 -6.20 -30.18 -2.03
C LYS A 53 -6.31 -31.65 -1.64
N ASN A 54 -6.60 -32.53 -2.60
CA ASN A 54 -6.73 -33.95 -2.37
C ASN A 54 -5.40 -34.73 -2.44
N LYS A 55 -4.34 -34.08 -2.95
CA LYS A 55 -3.02 -34.70 -3.16
C LYS A 55 -1.95 -34.14 -2.23
N PHE A 56 -2.03 -32.85 -1.91
CA PHE A 56 -1.03 -32.11 -1.12
C PHE A 56 -1.68 -31.31 -0.02
N SER A 57 -0.96 -31.12 1.08
CA SER A 57 -1.34 -30.13 2.08
C SER A 57 -1.18 -28.72 1.50
N LEU A 58 -2.11 -27.81 1.77
CA LEU A 58 -2.00 -26.41 1.33
C LEU A 58 -0.74 -25.70 1.87
N ASN A 59 -0.17 -26.19 2.97
CA ASN A 59 1.11 -25.67 3.49
C ASN A 59 2.32 -26.03 2.63
N GLU A 60 2.17 -26.98 1.70
CA GLU A 60 3.22 -27.39 0.77
C GLU A 60 3.11 -26.69 -0.58
N VAL A 61 2.06 -25.88 -0.78
CA VAL A 61 1.84 -25.11 -2.00
C VAL A 61 2.32 -23.68 -1.83
N ALA A 62 3.17 -23.21 -2.73
CA ALA A 62 3.65 -21.83 -2.75
C ALA A 62 3.48 -21.19 -4.13
N ILE A 63 3.04 -19.93 -4.14
CA ILE A 63 2.98 -19.10 -5.35
C ILE A 63 4.02 -18.02 -5.21
N LEU A 64 4.96 -17.98 -6.14
CA LEU A 64 6.02 -16.97 -6.19
C LEU A 64 5.62 -15.86 -7.15
N VAL A 65 5.63 -14.63 -6.67
CA VAL A 65 5.34 -13.44 -7.48
C VAL A 65 6.55 -12.51 -7.53
N ARG A 66 6.77 -11.86 -8.66
CA ARG A 66 7.88 -10.91 -8.82
C ARG A 66 7.63 -9.61 -8.06
N ALA A 67 6.38 -9.17 -7.99
CA ALA A 67 5.99 -7.92 -7.33
C ALA A 67 4.68 -8.11 -6.54
N ILE A 68 4.59 -7.44 -5.39
CA ILE A 68 3.48 -7.60 -4.45
C ILE A 68 2.13 -7.23 -5.07
N PHE A 69 2.07 -6.25 -5.97
CA PHE A 69 0.80 -5.87 -6.59
C PHE A 69 0.14 -7.02 -7.38
N GLN A 70 0.92 -8.02 -7.80
CA GLN A 70 0.41 -9.20 -8.50
C GLN A 70 -0.40 -10.12 -7.57
N THR A 71 -0.21 -10.05 -6.25
CA THR A 71 -0.95 -10.89 -5.30
C THR A 71 -2.44 -10.61 -5.26
N ARG A 72 -2.86 -9.40 -5.64
CA ARG A 72 -4.25 -8.93 -5.50
C ARG A 72 -5.27 -9.85 -6.17
N GLU A 73 -5.04 -10.23 -7.43
CA GLU A 73 -5.98 -11.08 -8.17
C GLU A 73 -6.04 -12.50 -7.58
N PHE A 74 -4.91 -13.00 -7.07
CA PHE A 74 -4.87 -14.28 -6.34
C PHE A 74 -5.63 -14.19 -5.01
N GLU A 75 -5.44 -13.12 -4.24
CA GLU A 75 -6.18 -12.89 -2.99
C GLU A 75 -7.69 -12.84 -3.24
N GLU A 76 -8.14 -12.09 -4.25
CA GLU A 76 -9.56 -12.00 -4.63
C GLU A 76 -10.13 -13.37 -5.05
N ARG A 77 -9.36 -14.16 -5.80
CA ARG A 77 -9.77 -15.50 -6.20
C ARG A 77 -9.86 -16.45 -5.01
N PHE A 78 -8.84 -16.47 -4.13
CA PHE A 78 -8.81 -17.37 -2.97
C PHE A 78 -9.90 -17.06 -1.96
N LEU A 79 -10.23 -15.79 -1.75
CA LEU A 79 -11.38 -15.39 -0.95
C LEU A 79 -12.70 -15.94 -1.52
N LYS A 80 -12.87 -15.89 -2.84
CA LYS A 80 -14.09 -16.41 -3.50
C LYS A 80 -14.25 -17.93 -3.37
N ILE A 81 -13.15 -18.68 -3.46
CA ILE A 81 -13.18 -20.14 -3.40
C ILE A 81 -12.90 -20.70 -1.99
N GLY A 82 -12.73 -19.81 -0.98
CA GLY A 82 -12.51 -20.20 0.41
C GLY A 82 -11.19 -20.92 0.66
N VAL A 83 -10.15 -20.63 -0.13
CA VAL A 83 -8.79 -21.16 0.08
C VAL A 83 -8.05 -20.29 1.07
N PRO A 84 -7.63 -20.82 2.24
CA PRO A 84 -6.81 -20.09 3.17
C PRO A 84 -5.41 -19.83 2.58
N TYR A 85 -4.89 -18.62 2.72
CA TYR A 85 -3.58 -18.24 2.21
C TYR A 85 -2.85 -17.30 3.18
N ARG A 86 -1.54 -17.17 3.00
CA ARG A 86 -0.71 -16.21 3.71
C ARG A 86 0.29 -15.55 2.76
N ILE A 87 0.34 -14.21 2.76
CA ILE A 87 1.33 -13.46 1.99
C ILE A 87 2.61 -13.34 2.83
N ILE A 88 3.73 -13.80 2.28
CA ILE A 88 5.05 -13.71 2.90
C ILE A 88 5.82 -12.57 2.22
N GLY A 89 6.40 -11.67 3.02
CA GLY A 89 7.16 -10.52 2.50
C GLY A 89 6.32 -9.42 1.90
N GLY A 90 4.99 -9.52 1.99
CA GLY A 90 4.06 -8.45 1.62
C GLY A 90 4.02 -7.33 2.67
N ILE A 91 3.79 -6.10 2.22
CA ILE A 91 3.44 -5.00 3.12
C ILE A 91 2.08 -5.35 3.75
N LYS A 92 2.02 -5.42 5.08
CA LYS A 92 0.76 -5.64 5.80
C LYS A 92 -0.27 -4.61 5.34
N PHE A 93 -1.55 -5.02 5.30
CA PHE A 93 -2.63 -4.15 4.81
C PHE A 93 -2.55 -2.72 5.36
N TYR A 94 -2.37 -2.59 6.69
CA TYR A 94 -2.25 -1.30 7.36
C TYR A 94 -0.94 -0.54 7.10
N GLU A 95 0.04 -1.17 6.45
CA GLU A 95 1.31 -0.54 6.08
C GLU A 95 1.28 0.06 4.67
N ARG A 96 0.26 -0.27 3.87
CA ARG A 96 0.04 0.31 2.54
C ARG A 96 -0.16 1.81 2.64
N ALA A 97 0.43 2.57 1.72
CA ALA A 97 0.38 4.04 1.75
C ALA A 97 -1.06 4.57 1.76
N GLU A 98 -1.91 4.02 0.91
CA GLU A 98 -3.32 4.41 0.78
C GLU A 98 -4.11 4.16 2.06
N VAL A 99 -3.84 3.04 2.74
CA VAL A 99 -4.49 2.71 4.01
C VAL A 99 -4.01 3.65 5.12
N LYS A 100 -2.71 3.92 5.18
CA LYS A 100 -2.16 4.91 6.11
C LYS A 100 -2.73 6.31 5.88
N ASP A 101 -2.98 6.69 4.62
CA ASP A 101 -3.59 7.97 4.27
C ASP A 101 -5.04 8.03 4.77
N CYS A 102 -5.84 6.99 4.51
CA CYS A 102 -7.21 6.89 5.03
C CYS A 102 -7.25 6.93 6.57
N VAL A 103 -6.38 6.17 7.23
CA VAL A 103 -6.27 6.16 8.69
C VAL A 103 -5.86 7.55 9.21
N ALA A 104 -4.96 8.25 8.53
CA ALA A 104 -4.55 9.60 8.90
C ALA A 104 -5.72 10.60 8.80
N TYR A 105 -6.57 10.50 7.77
CA TYR A 105 -7.80 11.28 7.70
C TYR A 105 -8.72 11.03 8.89
N LEU A 106 -8.99 9.76 9.21
CA LEU A 106 -9.82 9.39 10.36
C LEU A 106 -9.23 9.93 11.66
N LYS A 107 -7.92 9.72 11.89
CA LYS A 107 -7.23 10.25 13.07
C LYS A 107 -7.35 11.76 13.20
N THR A 108 -7.13 12.52 12.12
CA THR A 108 -7.24 13.98 12.13
C THR A 108 -8.66 14.45 12.46
N VAL A 109 -9.69 13.69 12.05
CA VAL A 109 -11.08 14.02 12.39
C VAL A 109 -11.34 13.80 13.89
N PHE A 110 -10.92 12.67 14.45
CA PHE A 110 -11.13 12.32 15.86
C PHE A 110 -10.19 13.06 16.82
N GLN A 111 -8.96 13.34 16.37
CA GLN A 111 -7.93 13.97 17.18
C GLN A 111 -7.33 15.18 16.43
N PRO A 112 -7.93 16.35 16.53
CA PRO A 112 -7.49 17.57 15.82
C PRO A 112 -6.06 18.03 16.16
N GLN A 113 -5.47 17.45 17.20
CA GLN A 113 -4.11 17.77 17.67
C GLN A 113 -3.07 16.72 17.22
N ASP A 114 -3.46 15.71 16.44
CA ASP A 114 -2.53 14.76 15.83
C ASP A 114 -1.84 15.40 14.61
N ASP A 115 -0.77 16.12 14.90
CA ASP A 115 0.01 16.86 13.90
C ASP A 115 0.64 15.93 12.86
N LEU A 116 1.03 14.70 13.23
CA LEU A 116 1.60 13.74 12.30
C LEU A 116 0.55 13.26 11.29
N ALA A 117 -0.67 12.99 11.76
CA ALA A 117 -1.78 12.61 10.89
C ALA A 117 -2.17 13.79 9.98
N PHE A 118 -2.22 15.00 10.50
CA PHE A 118 -2.56 16.21 9.73
C PHE A 118 -1.50 16.49 8.66
N GLU A 119 -0.21 16.45 8.99
CA GLU A 119 0.88 16.68 8.03
C GLU A 119 0.82 15.65 6.89
N ARG A 120 0.54 14.39 7.20
CA ARG A 120 0.41 13.35 6.20
C ARG A 120 -0.68 13.65 5.16
N ILE A 121 -1.83 14.15 5.57
CA ILE A 121 -2.96 14.40 4.68
C ILE A 121 -2.94 15.76 3.98
N LEU A 122 -2.05 16.67 4.37
CA LEU A 122 -1.98 18.03 3.83
C LEU A 122 -2.01 18.06 2.29
N ASN A 123 -1.21 17.23 1.65
CA ASN A 123 -1.09 17.18 0.19
C ASN A 123 -1.51 15.83 -0.42
N VAL A 124 -2.30 15.06 0.27
CA VAL A 124 -2.91 13.82 -0.20
C VAL A 124 -4.44 13.94 -0.11
N PRO A 125 -5.15 14.00 -1.25
CA PRO A 125 -4.67 14.14 -2.63
C PRO A 125 -3.92 15.47 -2.87
N LYS A 126 -3.24 15.58 -4.01
CA LYS A 126 -2.43 16.80 -4.33
C LYS A 126 -3.28 18.08 -4.28
N ARG A 127 -2.86 19.04 -3.43
CA ARG A 127 -3.53 20.33 -3.19
C ARG A 127 -2.64 21.53 -3.46
N SER A 128 -1.55 21.35 -4.20
CA SER A 128 -0.54 22.40 -4.44
C SER A 128 0.11 22.94 -3.15
N ILE A 129 0.19 22.11 -2.11
CA ILE A 129 0.87 22.41 -0.86
C ILE A 129 2.28 21.82 -0.97
N GLY A 130 3.27 22.67 -1.19
CA GLY A 130 4.68 22.28 -1.28
C GLY A 130 5.41 22.40 0.05
N ASP A 131 6.64 21.89 0.09
CA ASP A 131 7.50 21.82 1.29
C ASP A 131 7.71 23.18 1.97
N THR A 132 7.79 24.25 1.19
CA THR A 132 7.90 25.62 1.74
C THR A 132 6.70 26.02 2.59
N THR A 133 5.49 25.62 2.16
CA THR A 133 4.26 25.89 2.93
C THR A 133 4.18 24.98 4.15
N VAL A 134 4.52 23.71 4.01
CA VAL A 134 4.58 22.76 5.14
C VAL A 134 5.54 23.28 6.19
N LYS A 135 6.74 23.72 5.78
CA LYS A 135 7.72 24.32 6.69
C LYS A 135 7.18 25.56 7.39
N ALA A 136 6.53 26.48 6.68
CA ALA A 136 5.94 27.70 7.27
C ALA A 136 4.86 27.36 8.32
N ILE A 137 4.03 26.33 8.06
CA ILE A 137 3.02 25.85 9.02
C ILE A 137 3.70 25.29 10.26
N ASN A 138 4.72 24.44 10.09
CA ASN A 138 5.48 23.86 11.19
C ASN A 138 6.19 24.92 12.05
N ASP A 139 6.85 25.89 11.41
CA ASP A 139 7.55 26.96 12.10
C ASP A 139 6.56 27.83 12.91
N PHE A 140 5.40 28.16 12.31
CA PHE A 140 4.37 28.93 13.01
C PHE A 140 3.78 28.15 14.20
N ALA A 141 3.50 26.85 14.02
CA ALA A 141 2.98 25.99 15.06
C ALA A 141 3.93 25.89 16.27
N LYS A 142 5.23 25.72 16.00
CA LYS A 142 6.28 25.67 17.03
C LYS A 142 6.40 26.98 17.82
N LEU A 143 6.39 28.11 17.10
CA LEU A 143 6.50 29.45 17.72
C LEU A 143 5.30 29.75 18.63
N ASN A 144 4.10 29.38 18.20
CA ASN A 144 2.86 29.71 18.92
C ASN A 144 2.33 28.55 19.79
N LYS A 145 3.08 27.42 19.87
CA LYS A 145 2.71 26.24 20.66
C LYS A 145 1.27 25.76 20.36
N CYS A 146 0.90 25.73 19.08
CA CYS A 146 -0.41 25.30 18.63
C CYS A 146 -0.29 24.15 17.62
N SER A 147 -1.42 23.45 17.33
CA SER A 147 -1.43 22.37 16.35
C SER A 147 -1.23 22.90 14.93
N LEU A 148 -0.79 22.01 14.01
CA LEU A 148 -0.61 22.34 12.60
C LEU A 148 -1.93 22.78 11.93
N GLU A 149 -3.06 22.24 12.35
CA GLU A 149 -4.37 22.66 11.87
C GLU A 149 -4.68 24.11 12.26
N VAL A 150 -4.43 24.49 13.51
CA VAL A 150 -4.62 25.87 14.01
C VAL A 150 -3.64 26.80 13.32
N ALA A 151 -2.37 26.43 13.22
CA ALA A 151 -1.35 27.18 12.50
C ALA A 151 -1.76 27.44 11.03
N SER A 152 -2.32 26.42 10.38
CA SER A 152 -2.80 26.54 9.00
C SER A 152 -3.91 27.58 8.86
N LYS A 153 -4.88 27.61 9.78
CA LYS A 153 -5.98 28.60 9.80
C LYS A 153 -5.43 30.02 9.95
N HIS A 154 -4.55 30.23 10.91
CA HIS A 154 -3.93 31.55 11.14
C HIS A 154 -3.11 32.06 9.96
N LEU A 155 -2.31 31.20 9.32
CA LEU A 155 -1.54 31.59 8.14
C LEU A 155 -2.41 31.95 6.93
N ILE A 156 -3.59 31.30 6.80
CA ILE A 156 -4.60 31.65 5.79
C ILE A 156 -5.19 33.03 6.07
N GLU A 157 -5.57 33.33 7.30
CA GLU A 157 -6.15 34.60 7.76
C GLU A 157 -5.15 35.74 7.56
N GLN A 158 -3.87 35.53 7.88
CA GLN A 158 -2.80 36.48 7.70
C GLN A 158 -2.34 36.68 6.25
N ASN A 159 -2.97 35.98 5.28
CA ASN A 159 -2.60 36.00 3.86
C ASN A 159 -1.10 35.67 3.59
N LYS A 160 -0.47 34.86 4.44
CA LYS A 160 0.94 34.45 4.30
C LYS A 160 1.14 33.25 3.39
N ILE A 161 0.06 32.73 2.81
CA ILE A 161 0.06 31.56 1.91
C ILE A 161 -0.34 31.99 0.49
N LYS A 162 0.32 31.40 -0.51
CA LYS A 162 0.01 31.68 -1.93
C LYS A 162 -1.45 31.38 -2.26
N PRO A 163 -2.12 32.16 -3.13
CA PRO A 163 -3.55 31.99 -3.42
C PRO A 163 -3.97 30.57 -3.81
N LYS A 164 -3.21 29.90 -4.67
CA LYS A 164 -3.50 28.53 -5.11
C LYS A 164 -3.43 27.52 -3.96
N THR A 165 -2.42 27.65 -3.09
CA THR A 165 -2.24 26.81 -1.90
C THR A 165 -3.33 27.08 -0.85
N LYS A 166 -3.73 28.35 -0.71
CA LYS A 166 -4.82 28.80 0.19
C LYS A 166 -6.12 28.11 -0.14
N ILE A 167 -6.46 27.99 -1.44
CA ILE A 167 -7.69 27.29 -1.87
C ILE A 167 -7.64 25.80 -1.46
N GLY A 168 -6.54 25.12 -1.73
CA GLY A 168 -6.38 23.70 -1.40
C GLY A 168 -6.41 23.45 0.12
N LEU A 169 -5.78 24.31 0.90
CA LEU A 169 -5.75 24.19 2.35
C LEU A 169 -7.12 24.49 2.97
N ASN A 170 -7.82 25.53 2.51
CA ASN A 170 -9.19 25.82 2.91
C ASN A 170 -10.16 24.66 2.60
N SER A 171 -10.03 24.06 1.43
CA SER A 171 -10.83 22.89 1.06
C SER A 171 -10.63 21.73 2.04
N LEU A 172 -9.39 21.44 2.45
CA LEU A 172 -9.11 20.42 3.45
C LEU A 172 -9.73 20.76 4.81
N LEU A 173 -9.50 21.98 5.31
CA LEU A 173 -10.01 22.41 6.62
C LEU A 173 -11.54 22.38 6.68
N ASN A 174 -12.22 22.82 5.62
CA ASN A 174 -13.68 22.75 5.52
C ASN A 174 -14.20 21.31 5.49
N LEU A 175 -13.50 20.41 4.79
CA LEU A 175 -13.84 18.99 4.76
C LEU A 175 -13.73 18.34 6.14
N LEU A 176 -12.65 18.61 6.88
CA LEU A 176 -12.46 18.12 8.23
C LEU A 176 -13.53 18.68 9.19
N ALA A 177 -13.85 19.96 9.08
CA ALA A 177 -14.89 20.58 9.87
C ALA A 177 -16.27 19.95 9.60
N LYS A 178 -16.61 19.72 8.32
CA LYS A 178 -17.84 19.04 7.92
C LYS A 178 -17.91 17.64 8.54
N TRP A 179 -16.89 16.83 8.41
CA TRP A 179 -16.90 15.46 8.95
C TRP A 179 -17.01 15.42 10.48
N ARG A 180 -16.39 16.35 11.19
CA ARG A 180 -16.57 16.49 12.65
C ARG A 180 -18.01 16.83 13.03
N ASN A 181 -18.64 17.74 12.28
CA ASN A 181 -20.05 18.07 12.50
C ASN A 181 -20.96 16.86 12.22
N ASP A 182 -20.71 16.11 11.16
CA ASP A 182 -21.46 14.90 10.82
C ASP A 182 -21.35 13.81 11.91
N LEU A 183 -20.20 13.74 12.59
CA LEU A 183 -19.99 12.82 13.73
C LEU A 183 -20.73 13.25 14.98
N ASN A 184 -20.80 14.55 15.26
CA ASN A 184 -21.44 15.08 16.46
C ASN A 184 -22.98 15.08 16.36
N ASN A 185 -23.53 14.97 15.15
CA ASN A 185 -24.96 14.95 14.88
C ASN A 185 -25.56 13.54 14.79
N LYS A 186 -24.78 12.50 15.09
CA LYS A 186 -25.22 11.10 15.21
C LYS A 186 -25.23 10.66 16.66
#